data_f9de70ca27120c1ff9279da800c531a2
#
_entry.id   f9de70ca27120c1ff9279da800c531a2
#
_cell.length_a   1.000
_cell.length_b   1.000
_cell.length_c   1.000
_cell.angle_alpha   90.00
_cell.angle_beta   90.00
_cell.angle_gamma   90.00
#
_symmetry.space_group_name_H-M   'P 1'
#
loop_
_entity.id
_entity.type
_entity.pdbx_description
1 polymer ?
#
loop_
_entity_poly.entity_id
_entity_poly.type
_entity_poly.pdbx_seq_one_letter_code
_entity_poly.pdbx_strand_id
1 'polypeptide(L)'
;LSSSSAASDVYKRQASDLRFSLYEYEKIIDQNNFCGLLLVHNVLDTEQLNKIKLKYPVVMCSEHCNLPDVSFVSIDDVYSSQIAVNYLLSIGRSRIALINSQLTNAYARFREKGFLSALRKAGLQANSNWILHITEIDFDIAVSVITSLLKGSDRPDAIYCVSDVYGAAAIKAIQNYGLRVPEDIAVVGFDNISLSKMVVPALTTINQPKKQLGHQACEILINLIENPSTPPQHILLDTELIVRSST
;
A
#
# COMPACT_ATOMS: atom_id res chain seq x y z
N LEU A 1 -2.97 30.67 -32.03
CA LEU A 1 -2.60 29.43 -31.29
C LEU A 1 -3.05 29.56 -29.85
N SER A 2 -4.31 29.32 -29.61
CA SER A 2 -4.88 29.22 -28.27
C SER A 2 -4.56 27.82 -27.75
N SER A 3 -3.58 27.68 -26.86
CA SER A 3 -3.44 26.53 -26.02
C SER A 3 -4.66 26.48 -25.10
N SER A 4 -5.65 25.70 -25.47
CA SER A 4 -6.67 25.26 -24.56
C SER A 4 -5.99 24.46 -23.47
N SER A 5 -5.66 25.10 -22.35
CA SER A 5 -5.46 24.42 -21.11
C SER A 5 -6.83 23.92 -20.66
N ALA A 6 -7.28 22.82 -21.21
CA ALA A 6 -8.21 21.99 -20.50
C ALA A 6 -7.44 21.51 -19.26
N ALA A 7 -7.48 22.34 -18.21
CA ALA A 7 -7.17 21.88 -16.90
C ALA A 7 -8.09 20.66 -16.69
N SER A 8 -7.52 19.48 -16.73
CA SER A 8 -8.21 18.28 -16.34
C SER A 8 -8.63 18.54 -14.89
N ASP A 9 -9.89 18.85 -14.65
CA ASP A 9 -10.47 18.82 -13.33
C ASP A 9 -10.34 17.38 -12.84
N VAL A 10 -9.19 17.10 -12.22
CA VAL A 10 -8.98 15.87 -11.48
C VAL A 10 -9.89 16.00 -10.26
N TYR A 11 -11.12 15.57 -10.40
CA TYR A 11 -12.06 15.48 -9.31
C TYR A 11 -11.60 14.39 -8.36
N LYS A 12 -10.77 14.80 -7.38
CA LYS A 12 -10.35 13.94 -6.29
C LYS A 12 -11.50 13.84 -5.29
N ARG A 13 -12.47 12.99 -5.57
CA ARG A 13 -13.43 12.55 -4.56
C ARG A 13 -12.75 11.45 -3.76
N GLN A 14 -12.23 11.77 -2.59
CA GLN A 14 -11.93 10.77 -1.57
C GLN A 14 -13.28 10.26 -1.04
N ALA A 15 -13.68 9.10 -1.50
CA ALA A 15 -14.76 8.35 -0.87
C ALA A 15 -14.15 7.55 0.28
N SER A 16 -14.15 8.12 1.48
CA SER A 16 -13.67 7.46 2.68
C SER A 16 -14.57 6.31 3.14
N ASP A 17 -15.82 6.18 2.65
CA ASP A 17 -16.77 5.20 3.20
C ASP A 17 -17.81 4.64 2.22
N LEU A 18 -17.72 4.90 0.92
CA LEU A 18 -18.73 4.43 -0.02
C LEU A 18 -18.11 3.45 -1.00
N ARG A 19 -18.45 2.17 -0.88
CA ARG A 19 -18.39 1.23 -1.99
C ARG A 19 -19.37 1.72 -3.04
N PHE A 20 -18.89 2.51 -3.99
CA PHE A 20 -19.72 2.91 -5.13
C PHE A 20 -20.16 1.66 -5.87
N SER A 21 -21.44 1.54 -6.11
CA SER A 21 -21.94 0.54 -7.05
C SER A 21 -21.45 0.86 -8.46
N LEU A 22 -21.41 -0.13 -9.34
CA LEU A 22 -21.07 0.07 -10.75
C LEU A 22 -21.94 1.21 -11.36
N TYR A 23 -23.22 1.25 -11.00
CA TYR A 23 -24.15 2.28 -11.44
C TYR A 23 -23.73 3.69 -11.03
N GLU A 24 -23.22 3.87 -9.82
CA GLU A 24 -22.72 5.17 -9.34
C GLU A 24 -21.47 5.61 -10.08
N TYR A 25 -20.54 4.68 -10.37
CA TYR A 25 -19.39 4.97 -11.23
C TYR A 25 -19.83 5.41 -12.63
N GLU A 26 -20.68 4.64 -13.29
CA GLU A 26 -21.19 4.96 -14.63
C GLU A 26 -21.89 6.33 -14.63
N LYS A 27 -22.73 6.60 -13.65
CA LYS A 27 -23.41 7.90 -13.52
C LYS A 27 -22.45 9.08 -13.38
N ILE A 28 -21.38 8.91 -12.59
CA ILE A 28 -20.35 9.96 -12.43
C ILE A 28 -19.61 10.20 -13.74
N ILE A 29 -19.25 9.12 -14.45
CA ILE A 29 -18.55 9.19 -15.72
C ILE A 29 -19.41 9.88 -16.77
N ASP A 30 -20.67 9.44 -16.94
CA ASP A 30 -21.59 9.96 -17.94
C ASP A 30 -21.94 11.43 -17.69
N GLN A 31 -22.13 11.82 -16.42
CA GLN A 31 -22.46 13.21 -16.06
C GLN A 31 -21.31 14.20 -16.29
N ASN A 32 -20.06 13.73 -16.28
CA ASN A 32 -18.88 14.60 -16.38
C ASN A 32 -18.13 14.46 -17.72
N ASN A 33 -18.65 13.65 -18.66
CA ASN A 33 -18.04 13.41 -19.98
C ASN A 33 -16.56 13.00 -19.89
N PHE A 34 -16.22 12.12 -18.95
CA PHE A 34 -14.85 11.60 -18.83
C PHE A 34 -14.48 10.74 -20.03
N CYS A 35 -13.27 10.90 -20.53
CA CYS A 35 -12.76 10.14 -21.66
C CYS A 35 -11.95 8.89 -21.24
N GLY A 36 -11.67 8.72 -19.93
CA GLY A 36 -10.94 7.56 -19.39
C GLY A 36 -10.86 7.61 -17.87
N LEU A 37 -10.41 6.52 -17.26
CA LEU A 37 -10.39 6.31 -15.82
C LEU A 37 -9.01 5.89 -15.31
N LEU A 38 -8.52 6.62 -14.30
CA LEU A 38 -7.38 6.23 -13.50
C LEU A 38 -7.87 5.73 -12.14
N LEU A 39 -7.77 4.42 -11.88
CA LEU A 39 -8.19 3.81 -10.63
C LEU A 39 -6.99 3.69 -9.68
N VAL A 40 -6.98 4.50 -8.62
CA VAL A 40 -5.89 4.53 -7.63
C VAL A 40 -6.15 3.59 -6.46
N HIS A 41 -7.42 3.37 -6.13
CA HIS A 41 -7.86 2.37 -5.17
C HIS A 41 -9.04 1.62 -5.76
N ASN A 42 -8.83 0.36 -6.09
CA ASN A 42 -9.85 -0.41 -6.78
C ASN A 42 -10.78 -1.11 -5.79
N VAL A 43 -12.01 -0.65 -5.75
CA VAL A 43 -13.11 -1.28 -5.02
C VAL A 43 -14.03 -2.09 -5.93
N LEU A 44 -13.77 -2.09 -7.24
CA LEU A 44 -14.54 -2.84 -8.22
C LEU A 44 -14.11 -4.30 -8.24
N ASP A 45 -15.07 -5.19 -8.31
CA ASP A 45 -14.79 -6.60 -8.61
C ASP A 45 -14.43 -6.80 -10.09
N THR A 46 -14.00 -8.01 -10.43
CA THR A 46 -13.56 -8.35 -11.78
C THR A 46 -14.69 -8.17 -12.82
N GLU A 47 -15.94 -8.46 -12.46
CA GLU A 47 -17.08 -8.32 -13.37
C GLU A 47 -17.38 -6.85 -13.65
N GLN A 48 -17.39 -6.02 -12.62
CA GLN A 48 -17.60 -4.59 -12.73
C GLN A 48 -16.50 -3.92 -13.55
N LEU A 49 -15.24 -4.29 -13.29
CA LEU A 49 -14.10 -3.77 -14.05
C LEU A 49 -14.18 -4.19 -15.53
N ASN A 50 -14.62 -5.42 -15.82
CA ASN A 50 -14.86 -5.87 -17.19
C ASN A 50 -15.94 -5.06 -17.91
N LYS A 51 -17.01 -4.66 -17.21
CA LYS A 51 -18.07 -3.82 -17.80
C LYS A 51 -17.58 -2.42 -18.11
N ILE A 52 -16.83 -1.80 -17.19
CA ILE A 52 -16.30 -0.44 -17.36
C ILE A 52 -15.29 -0.36 -18.49
N LYS A 53 -14.33 -1.30 -18.56
CA LYS A 53 -13.28 -1.27 -19.60
C LYS A 53 -13.80 -1.43 -21.02
N LEU A 54 -15.00 -2.01 -21.19
CA LEU A 54 -15.65 -2.10 -22.51
C LEU A 54 -16.14 -0.74 -23.03
N LYS A 55 -16.36 0.22 -22.12
CA LYS A 55 -16.89 1.53 -22.47
C LYS A 55 -15.82 2.63 -22.43
N TYR A 56 -14.84 2.50 -21.53
CA TYR A 56 -13.86 3.54 -21.25
C TYR A 56 -12.44 2.97 -21.16
N PRO A 57 -11.41 3.68 -21.63
CA PRO A 57 -10.02 3.38 -21.28
C PRO A 57 -9.83 3.38 -19.75
N VAL A 58 -9.21 2.33 -19.23
CA VAL A 58 -8.96 2.17 -17.78
C VAL A 58 -7.50 1.86 -17.55
N VAL A 59 -6.88 2.56 -16.59
CA VAL A 59 -5.55 2.24 -16.07
C VAL A 59 -5.63 2.14 -14.55
N MET A 60 -5.00 1.12 -13.98
CA MET A 60 -4.86 0.98 -12.53
C MET A 60 -3.53 1.55 -12.07
N CYS A 61 -3.53 2.30 -10.96
CA CYS A 61 -2.34 2.89 -10.36
C CYS A 61 -2.21 2.43 -8.91
N SER A 62 -1.04 1.90 -8.56
CA SER A 62 -0.72 1.36 -7.22
C SER A 62 -1.54 0.12 -6.82
N GLU A 63 -2.19 -0.51 -7.76
CA GLU A 63 -2.96 -1.74 -7.58
C GLU A 63 -2.59 -2.76 -8.66
N HIS A 64 -2.71 -4.04 -8.31
CA HIS A 64 -2.53 -5.12 -9.27
C HIS A 64 -3.89 -5.52 -9.86
N CYS A 65 -3.90 -5.82 -11.15
CA CYS A 65 -5.06 -6.33 -11.84
C CYS A 65 -4.80 -7.74 -12.37
N ASN A 66 -5.75 -8.64 -12.14
CA ASN A 66 -5.69 -9.99 -12.70
C ASN A 66 -6.22 -10.07 -14.14
N LEU A 67 -6.72 -8.96 -14.70
CA LEU A 67 -7.19 -8.89 -16.08
C LEU A 67 -6.01 -8.55 -16.99
N PRO A 68 -5.65 -9.46 -17.93
CA PRO A 68 -4.45 -9.28 -18.76
C PRO A 68 -4.59 -8.12 -19.76
N ASP A 69 -5.81 -7.68 -20.01
CA ASP A 69 -6.15 -6.60 -20.94
C ASP A 69 -6.42 -5.24 -20.26
N VAL A 70 -6.14 -5.12 -18.97
CA VAL A 70 -6.17 -3.84 -18.24
C VAL A 70 -4.76 -3.41 -17.91
N SER A 71 -4.40 -2.21 -18.37
CA SER A 71 -3.09 -1.62 -18.05
C SER A 71 -2.99 -1.27 -16.57
N PHE A 72 -1.79 -1.48 -15.99
CA PHE A 72 -1.52 -1.02 -14.64
C PHE A 72 -0.07 -0.55 -14.47
N VAL A 73 0.11 0.35 -13.51
CA VAL A 73 1.41 0.75 -12.97
C VAL A 73 1.38 0.55 -11.46
N SER A 74 2.26 -0.30 -10.96
CA SER A 74 2.30 -0.66 -9.54
C SER A 74 3.74 -0.90 -9.06
N ILE A 75 3.90 -1.47 -7.88
CA ILE A 75 5.15 -1.98 -7.33
C ILE A 75 5.04 -3.49 -7.09
N ASP A 76 6.17 -4.17 -6.95
CA ASP A 76 6.16 -5.55 -6.44
C ASP A 76 6.06 -5.52 -4.90
N ASP A 77 4.82 -5.60 -4.39
CA ASP A 77 4.53 -5.62 -2.94
C ASP A 77 5.17 -6.82 -2.23
N VAL A 78 5.28 -7.97 -2.91
CA VAL A 78 5.92 -9.17 -2.34
C VAL A 78 7.40 -8.91 -2.14
N TYR A 79 8.07 -8.45 -3.17
CA TYR A 79 9.51 -8.14 -3.13
C TYR A 79 9.81 -6.99 -2.17
N SER A 80 9.01 -5.93 -2.19
CA SER A 80 9.16 -4.78 -1.29
C SER A 80 9.05 -5.19 0.18
N SER A 81 8.13 -6.09 0.52
CA SER A 81 8.01 -6.63 1.87
C SER A 81 9.18 -7.53 2.24
N GLN A 82 9.72 -8.29 1.28
CA GLN A 82 10.94 -9.07 1.52
C GLN A 82 12.14 -8.15 1.83
N ILE A 83 12.27 -6.99 1.16
CA ILE A 83 13.30 -6.00 1.47
C ILE A 83 13.19 -5.57 2.94
N ALA A 84 12.00 -5.18 3.40
CA ALA A 84 11.76 -4.72 4.76
C ALA A 84 12.11 -5.79 5.80
N VAL A 85 11.63 -7.01 5.60
CA VAL A 85 11.84 -8.13 6.54
C VAL A 85 13.29 -8.61 6.53
N ASN A 86 13.92 -8.73 5.36
CA ASN A 86 15.33 -9.11 5.25
C ASN A 86 16.25 -8.09 5.93
N TYR A 87 15.91 -6.81 5.86
CA TYR A 87 16.62 -5.77 6.59
C TYR A 87 16.52 -5.98 8.11
N LEU A 88 15.32 -6.22 8.66
CA LEU A 88 15.14 -6.52 10.08
C LEU A 88 15.97 -7.74 10.50
N LEU A 89 15.97 -8.79 9.69
CA LEU A 89 16.78 -9.99 9.93
C LEU A 89 18.28 -9.68 9.92
N SER A 90 18.73 -8.82 8.99
CA SER A 90 20.15 -8.44 8.85
C SER A 90 20.70 -7.66 10.05
N ILE A 91 19.83 -6.93 10.77
CA ILE A 91 20.19 -6.23 12.02
C ILE A 91 19.96 -7.09 13.27
N GLY A 92 19.77 -8.41 13.10
CA GLY A 92 19.67 -9.38 14.18
C GLY A 92 18.29 -9.55 14.80
N ARG A 93 17.22 -9.00 14.20
CA ARG A 93 15.85 -9.19 14.67
C ARG A 93 15.28 -10.47 14.08
N SER A 94 14.75 -11.35 14.91
CA SER A 94 14.25 -12.66 14.46
C SER A 94 12.82 -12.97 14.91
N ARG A 95 12.28 -12.20 15.83
CA ARG A 95 10.91 -12.33 16.35
C ARG A 95 10.05 -11.20 15.83
N ILE A 96 9.72 -11.26 14.54
CA ILE A 96 9.11 -10.16 13.81
C ILE A 96 7.59 -10.32 13.80
N ALA A 97 6.86 -9.31 14.27
CA ALA A 97 5.40 -9.21 14.12
C ALA A 97 5.03 -8.46 12.83
N LEU A 98 3.87 -8.78 12.28
CA LEU A 98 3.27 -8.11 11.14
C LEU A 98 2.00 -7.37 11.57
N ILE A 99 1.94 -6.07 11.29
CA ILE A 99 0.70 -5.28 11.38
C ILE A 99 0.22 -5.00 9.96
N ASN A 100 -0.88 -5.64 9.61
CA ASN A 100 -1.43 -5.66 8.25
C ASN A 100 -2.85 -5.09 8.22
N SER A 101 -3.31 -4.79 7.01
CA SER A 101 -4.71 -4.50 6.72
C SER A 101 -5.49 -5.78 6.44
N GLN A 102 -6.81 -5.66 6.26
CA GLN A 102 -7.65 -6.79 5.85
C GLN A 102 -7.18 -7.39 4.51
N LEU A 103 -7.22 -8.72 4.43
CA LEU A 103 -6.81 -9.46 3.24
C LEU A 103 -7.79 -9.34 2.05
N THR A 104 -8.87 -8.60 2.20
CA THR A 104 -9.70 -8.13 1.08
C THR A 104 -8.91 -7.20 0.16
N ASN A 105 -7.96 -6.44 0.72
CA ASN A 105 -7.06 -5.57 -0.05
C ASN A 105 -5.93 -6.38 -0.71
N ALA A 106 -5.71 -6.16 -2.00
CA ALA A 106 -4.70 -6.89 -2.76
C ALA A 106 -3.28 -6.67 -2.20
N TYR A 107 -2.91 -5.40 -1.92
CA TYR A 107 -1.61 -5.07 -1.34
C TYR A 107 -1.36 -5.79 0.00
N ALA A 108 -2.38 -5.92 0.85
CA ALA A 108 -2.24 -6.59 2.14
C ALA A 108 -1.89 -8.09 1.97
N ARG A 109 -2.55 -8.78 1.02
CA ARG A 109 -2.22 -10.18 0.68
C ARG A 109 -0.80 -10.32 0.16
N PHE A 110 -0.37 -9.44 -0.72
CA PHE A 110 0.97 -9.51 -1.31
C PHE A 110 2.05 -9.15 -0.29
N ARG A 111 1.86 -8.13 0.54
CA ARG A 111 2.80 -7.75 1.60
C ARG A 111 2.93 -8.85 2.65
N GLU A 112 1.84 -9.49 3.06
CA GLU A 112 1.89 -10.66 3.95
C GLU A 112 2.61 -11.85 3.30
N LYS A 113 2.34 -12.14 2.02
CA LYS A 113 3.07 -13.17 1.28
C LYS A 113 4.58 -12.89 1.26
N GLY A 114 4.98 -11.63 1.09
CA GLY A 114 6.37 -11.21 1.13
C GLY A 114 6.99 -11.43 2.50
N PHE A 115 6.32 -11.02 3.57
CA PHE A 115 6.70 -11.23 4.97
C PHE A 115 6.93 -12.72 5.28
N LEU A 116 5.93 -13.54 5.00
CA LEU A 116 5.99 -14.99 5.24
C LEU A 116 7.10 -15.66 4.42
N SER A 117 7.30 -15.23 3.18
CA SER A 117 8.33 -15.74 2.30
C SER A 117 9.74 -15.41 2.81
N ALA A 118 9.96 -14.18 3.31
CA ALA A 118 11.24 -13.76 3.84
C ALA A 118 11.62 -14.57 5.10
N LEU A 119 10.69 -14.71 6.05
CA LEU A 119 10.91 -15.54 7.26
C LEU A 119 11.23 -16.99 6.90
N ARG A 120 10.45 -17.58 6.00
CA ARG A 120 10.69 -18.97 5.57
C ARG A 120 12.07 -19.16 4.91
N LYS A 121 12.50 -18.22 4.07
CA LYS A 121 13.83 -18.24 3.45
C LYS A 121 14.96 -18.17 4.48
N ALA A 122 14.72 -17.50 5.61
CA ALA A 122 15.65 -17.41 6.74
C ALA A 122 15.55 -18.61 7.70
N GLY A 123 14.73 -19.63 7.40
CA GLY A 123 14.53 -20.79 8.28
C GLY A 123 13.68 -20.50 9.52
N LEU A 124 12.97 -19.37 9.54
CA LEU A 124 12.12 -18.95 10.64
C LEU A 124 10.64 -19.26 10.36
N GLN A 125 9.90 -19.58 11.42
CA GLN A 125 8.45 -19.71 11.37
C GLN A 125 7.79 -18.42 11.88
N ALA A 126 6.79 -17.94 11.14
CA ALA A 126 5.98 -16.84 11.61
C ALA A 126 5.11 -17.28 12.81
N ASN A 127 5.08 -16.48 13.86
CA ASN A 127 4.13 -16.67 14.94
C ASN A 127 2.77 -16.13 14.52
N SER A 128 1.78 -17.01 14.40
CA SER A 128 0.43 -16.62 13.95
C SER A 128 -0.24 -15.59 14.87
N ASN A 129 0.11 -15.57 16.16
CA ASN A 129 -0.40 -14.58 17.11
C ASN A 129 0.20 -13.18 16.92
N TRP A 130 1.22 -13.06 16.09
CA TRP A 130 1.89 -11.79 15.76
C TRP A 130 1.57 -11.29 14.35
N ILE A 131 0.66 -11.96 13.64
CA ILE A 131 0.12 -11.47 12.36
C ILE A 131 -1.25 -10.86 12.65
N LEU A 132 -1.31 -9.53 12.67
CA LEU A 132 -2.50 -8.79 13.08
C LEU A 132 -3.10 -8.07 11.87
N HIS A 133 -4.39 -8.29 11.65
CA HIS A 133 -5.13 -7.64 10.58
C HIS A 133 -6.07 -6.59 11.16
N ILE A 134 -5.89 -5.34 10.73
CA ILE A 134 -6.69 -4.20 11.17
C ILE A 134 -7.69 -3.84 10.06
N THR A 135 -8.94 -3.58 10.43
CA THR A 135 -10.03 -3.37 9.48
C THR A 135 -9.87 -2.11 8.64
N GLU A 136 -9.31 -1.05 9.22
CA GLU A 136 -9.12 0.25 8.59
C GLU A 136 -7.73 0.78 8.89
N ILE A 137 -7.19 1.63 8.00
CA ILE A 137 -5.93 2.33 8.27
C ILE A 137 -6.23 3.48 9.22
N ASP A 138 -6.38 3.13 10.50
CA ASP A 138 -6.64 4.04 11.61
C ASP A 138 -5.52 3.97 12.64
N PHE A 139 -5.06 5.14 13.09
CA PHE A 139 -3.94 5.25 14.02
C PHE A 139 -4.30 4.74 15.42
N ASP A 140 -5.46 5.11 15.96
CA ASP A 140 -5.85 4.79 17.33
C ASP A 140 -6.21 3.33 17.49
N ILE A 141 -6.88 2.75 16.49
CA ILE A 141 -7.14 1.31 16.43
C ILE A 141 -5.82 0.55 16.40
N ALA A 142 -4.86 0.99 15.58
CA ALA A 142 -3.55 0.35 15.49
C ALA A 142 -2.78 0.45 16.82
N VAL A 143 -2.78 1.61 17.49
CA VAL A 143 -2.19 1.75 18.84
C VAL A 143 -2.81 0.76 19.81
N SER A 144 -4.13 0.62 19.84
CA SER A 144 -4.84 -0.29 20.73
C SER A 144 -4.48 -1.76 20.49
N VAL A 145 -4.49 -2.18 19.21
CA VAL A 145 -4.15 -3.54 18.79
C VAL A 145 -2.71 -3.89 19.16
N ILE A 146 -1.76 -2.99 18.85
CA ILE A 146 -0.33 -3.21 19.15
C ILE A 146 -0.08 -3.20 20.65
N THR A 147 -0.75 -2.31 21.40
CA THR A 147 -0.67 -2.33 22.88
C THR A 147 -1.13 -3.69 23.44
N SER A 148 -2.15 -4.29 22.85
CA SER A 148 -2.61 -5.62 23.27
C SER A 148 -1.58 -6.71 22.94
N LEU A 149 -0.91 -6.63 21.79
CA LEU A 149 0.21 -7.52 21.45
C LEU A 149 1.34 -7.42 22.48
N LEU A 150 1.70 -6.21 22.92
CA LEU A 150 2.79 -5.97 23.86
C LEU A 150 2.52 -6.47 25.29
N LYS A 151 1.25 -6.67 25.67
CA LYS A 151 0.87 -7.23 26.98
C LYS A 151 1.15 -8.73 27.09
N GLY A 152 1.36 -9.43 25.98
CA GLY A 152 1.68 -10.84 25.96
C GLY A 152 3.02 -11.14 26.67
N SER A 153 3.16 -12.34 27.21
CA SER A 153 4.42 -12.82 27.83
C SER A 153 5.52 -13.02 26.80
N ASP A 154 5.15 -13.37 25.57
CA ASP A 154 6.07 -13.52 24.43
C ASP A 154 5.90 -12.30 23.50
N ARG A 155 6.98 -11.52 23.35
CA ARG A 155 6.96 -10.26 22.61
C ARG A 155 7.85 -10.32 21.38
N PRO A 156 7.44 -9.66 20.28
CA PRO A 156 8.35 -9.47 19.15
C PRO A 156 9.54 -8.57 19.52
N ASP A 157 10.65 -8.73 18.82
CA ASP A 157 11.81 -7.83 18.85
C ASP A 157 11.82 -6.83 17.68
N ALA A 158 10.89 -7.02 16.72
CA ALA A 158 10.64 -6.08 15.65
C ALA A 158 9.18 -6.14 15.19
N ILE A 159 8.71 -5.04 14.61
CA ILE A 159 7.38 -4.94 14.00
C ILE A 159 7.54 -4.42 12.56
N TYR A 160 7.06 -5.21 11.59
CA TYR A 160 6.85 -4.76 10.22
C TYR A 160 5.41 -4.32 10.05
N CYS A 161 5.22 -3.07 9.61
CA CYS A 161 3.92 -2.45 9.39
C CYS A 161 3.71 -2.21 7.89
N VAL A 162 2.57 -2.62 7.37
CA VAL A 162 2.25 -2.46 5.94
C VAL A 162 1.87 -1.02 5.55
N SER A 163 1.93 -0.08 6.48
CA SER A 163 1.80 1.36 6.21
C SER A 163 2.57 2.19 7.26
N ASP A 164 2.92 3.42 6.92
CA ASP A 164 3.57 4.35 7.85
C ASP A 164 2.62 4.79 8.99
N VAL A 165 1.30 4.77 8.77
CA VAL A 165 0.32 5.05 9.83
C VAL A 165 0.41 3.97 10.91
N TYR A 166 0.47 2.70 10.53
CA TYR A 166 0.68 1.61 11.46
C TYR A 166 2.07 1.65 12.10
N GLY A 167 3.10 2.05 11.34
CA GLY A 167 4.45 2.24 11.85
C GLY A 167 4.53 3.32 12.93
N ALA A 168 3.88 4.45 12.70
CA ALA A 168 3.76 5.53 13.69
C ALA A 168 2.97 5.08 14.93
N ALA A 169 1.89 4.33 14.74
CA ALA A 169 1.10 3.76 15.83
C ALA A 169 1.91 2.74 16.65
N ALA A 170 2.76 1.93 15.98
CA ALA A 170 3.64 0.98 16.65
C ALA A 170 4.66 1.70 17.54
N ILE A 171 5.33 2.74 17.02
CA ILE A 171 6.25 3.56 17.83
C ILE A 171 5.53 4.12 19.06
N LYS A 172 4.34 4.69 18.87
CA LYS A 172 3.54 5.25 19.96
C LYS A 172 3.15 4.20 21.00
N ALA A 173 2.67 3.04 20.57
CA ALA A 173 2.27 1.95 21.46
C ALA A 173 3.47 1.40 22.27
N ILE A 174 4.63 1.21 21.63
CA ILE A 174 5.86 0.75 22.27
C ILE A 174 6.30 1.74 23.36
N GLN A 175 6.36 3.03 23.03
CA GLN A 175 6.73 4.10 23.97
C GLN A 175 5.75 4.24 25.12
N ASN A 176 4.44 4.18 24.86
CA ASN A 176 3.41 4.22 25.90
C ASN A 176 3.49 2.99 26.84
N TYR A 177 4.00 1.88 26.34
CA TYR A 177 4.23 0.66 27.14
C TYR A 177 5.52 0.75 27.99
N GLY A 178 6.32 1.80 27.83
CA GLY A 178 7.59 2.00 28.54
C GLY A 178 8.79 1.31 27.90
N LEU A 179 8.65 0.85 26.64
CA LEU A 179 9.73 0.23 25.85
C LEU A 179 10.34 1.26 24.87
N ARG A 180 11.56 0.98 24.43
CA ARG A 180 12.33 1.86 23.54
C ARG A 180 12.31 1.36 22.10
N VAL A 181 12.31 2.32 21.19
CA VAL A 181 12.48 2.10 19.76
C VAL A 181 13.77 2.79 19.34
N PRO A 182 14.74 2.08 18.76
CA PRO A 182 14.69 0.68 18.28
C PRO A 182 15.22 -0.36 19.28
N GLU A 183 15.75 0.04 20.46
CA GLU A 183 16.56 -0.83 21.31
C GLU A 183 15.82 -2.10 21.73
N ASP A 184 14.59 -1.95 22.23
CA ASP A 184 13.78 -3.07 22.69
C ASP A 184 12.95 -3.69 21.51
N ILE A 185 12.37 -2.84 20.66
CA ILE A 185 11.62 -3.27 19.49
C ILE A 185 11.90 -2.33 18.30
N ALA A 186 12.44 -2.86 17.22
CA ALA A 186 12.62 -2.15 15.95
C ALA A 186 11.31 -2.05 15.17
N VAL A 187 11.11 -0.96 14.41
CA VAL A 187 9.90 -0.74 13.62
C VAL A 187 10.23 -0.36 12.19
N VAL A 188 9.62 -1.05 11.23
CA VAL A 188 9.68 -0.70 9.80
C VAL A 188 8.26 -0.46 9.28
N GLY A 189 8.06 0.64 8.58
CA GLY A 189 6.82 1.03 7.91
C GLY A 189 6.84 0.77 6.41
N PHE A 190 5.85 1.33 5.73
CA PHE A 190 5.68 1.26 4.28
C PHE A 190 5.02 2.54 3.79
N ASP A 191 5.38 3.06 2.62
CA ASP A 191 4.88 4.21 1.85
C ASP A 191 5.82 5.43 1.83
N ASN A 192 6.63 5.68 2.85
CA ASN A 192 7.45 6.89 3.00
C ASN A 192 6.63 8.17 2.84
N ILE A 193 5.50 8.26 3.56
CA ILE A 193 4.73 9.51 3.67
C ILE A 193 5.40 10.48 4.67
N SER A 194 4.94 11.73 4.71
CA SER A 194 5.53 12.76 5.59
C SER A 194 5.54 12.36 7.07
N LEU A 195 4.54 11.58 7.51
CA LEU A 195 4.43 11.05 8.87
C LEU A 195 5.68 10.27 9.29
N SER A 196 6.30 9.49 8.39
CA SER A 196 7.49 8.70 8.70
C SER A 196 8.70 9.53 9.16
N LYS A 197 8.75 10.82 8.75
CA LYS A 197 9.79 11.77 9.16
C LYS A 197 9.42 12.57 10.41
N MET A 198 8.13 12.65 10.73
CA MET A 198 7.60 13.49 11.83
C MET A 198 7.56 12.76 13.17
N VAL A 199 7.46 11.43 13.15
CA VAL A 199 7.48 10.62 14.37
C VAL A 199 8.88 10.54 14.98
N VAL A 200 8.94 10.32 16.29
CA VAL A 200 10.20 10.22 17.03
C VAL A 200 10.24 8.87 17.78
N PRO A 201 11.21 8.01 17.44
CA PRO A 201 12.25 8.13 16.41
C PRO A 201 11.68 8.14 15.00
N ALA A 202 12.40 8.76 14.03
CA ALA A 202 11.98 8.78 12.64
C ALA A 202 11.90 7.36 12.06
N LEU A 203 10.82 7.04 11.34
CA LEU A 203 10.45 5.69 10.92
C LEU A 203 11.24 5.25 9.68
N THR A 204 11.94 4.12 9.79
CA THR A 204 12.47 3.34 8.66
C THR A 204 11.30 2.80 7.86
N THR A 205 11.30 2.95 6.53
CA THR A 205 10.13 2.65 5.71
C THR A 205 10.49 2.29 4.27
N ILE A 206 9.64 1.51 3.61
CA ILE A 206 9.72 1.30 2.16
C ILE A 206 9.20 2.53 1.43
N ASN A 207 10.02 3.09 0.56
CA ASN A 207 9.65 4.20 -0.30
C ASN A 207 8.99 3.70 -1.59
N GLN A 208 7.74 4.12 -1.80
CA GLN A 208 7.06 3.96 -3.08
C GLN A 208 7.35 5.17 -3.98
N PRO A 209 7.68 4.99 -5.26
CA PRO A 209 7.94 6.08 -6.21
C PRO A 209 6.61 6.73 -6.67
N LYS A 210 5.84 7.30 -5.72
CA LYS A 210 4.46 7.78 -5.94
C LYS A 210 4.29 8.74 -7.11
N LYS A 211 5.26 9.66 -7.31
CA LYS A 211 5.21 10.59 -8.43
C LYS A 211 5.36 9.87 -9.77
N GLN A 212 6.28 8.90 -9.83
CA GLN A 212 6.52 8.12 -11.04
C GLN A 212 5.36 7.17 -11.33
N LEU A 213 4.76 6.54 -10.30
CA LEU A 213 3.54 5.74 -10.43
C LEU A 213 2.42 6.54 -11.09
N GLY A 214 2.11 7.73 -10.53
CA GLY A 214 1.06 8.59 -11.08
C GLY A 214 1.37 9.11 -12.47
N HIS A 215 2.63 9.53 -12.74
CA HIS A 215 3.02 10.04 -14.04
C HIS A 215 2.87 8.98 -15.13
N GLN A 216 3.45 7.80 -14.94
CA GLN A 216 3.38 6.71 -15.93
C GLN A 216 1.93 6.22 -16.13
N ALA A 217 1.15 6.12 -15.07
CA ALA A 217 -0.25 5.72 -15.19
C ALA A 217 -1.08 6.74 -16.01
N CYS A 218 -0.83 8.05 -15.83
CA CYS A 218 -1.45 9.09 -16.63
C CYS A 218 -1.00 9.04 -18.10
N GLU A 219 0.30 8.84 -18.37
CA GLU A 219 0.82 8.71 -19.73
C GLU A 219 0.18 7.54 -20.48
N ILE A 220 0.07 6.38 -19.82
CA ILE A 220 -0.60 5.21 -20.40
C ILE A 220 -2.06 5.53 -20.69
N LEU A 221 -2.77 6.18 -19.76
CA LEU A 221 -4.18 6.51 -19.95
C LEU A 221 -4.39 7.47 -21.11
N ILE A 222 -3.59 8.52 -21.21
CA ILE A 222 -3.65 9.48 -22.33
C ILE A 222 -3.41 8.74 -23.65
N ASN A 223 -2.39 7.90 -23.71
CA ASN A 223 -2.10 7.13 -24.92
C ASN A 223 -3.24 6.17 -25.30
N LEU A 224 -3.90 5.54 -24.33
CA LEU A 224 -5.07 4.67 -24.59
C LEU A 224 -6.28 5.46 -25.10
N ILE A 225 -6.46 6.72 -24.65
CA ILE A 225 -7.53 7.61 -25.15
C ILE A 225 -7.26 8.03 -26.59
N GLU A 226 -6.02 8.39 -26.91
CA GLU A 226 -5.62 8.85 -28.25
C GLU A 226 -5.50 7.68 -29.24
N ASN A 227 -5.05 6.51 -28.76
CA ASN A 227 -4.76 5.32 -29.56
C ASN A 227 -5.40 4.07 -28.92
N PRO A 228 -6.72 3.84 -29.09
CA PRO A 228 -7.46 2.75 -28.44
C PRO A 228 -6.95 1.33 -28.78
N SER A 229 -6.17 1.18 -29.85
CA SER A 229 -5.58 -0.11 -30.25
C SER A 229 -4.24 -0.42 -29.56
N THR A 230 -3.77 0.46 -28.66
CA THR A 230 -2.53 0.24 -27.91
C THR A 230 -2.66 -0.99 -27.02
N PRO A 231 -1.70 -1.92 -27.08
CA PRO A 231 -1.75 -3.09 -26.19
C PRO A 231 -1.62 -2.70 -24.72
N PRO A 232 -2.23 -3.48 -23.82
CA PRO A 232 -2.14 -3.22 -22.38
C PRO A 232 -0.68 -3.27 -21.89
N GLN A 233 -0.36 -2.40 -20.94
CA GLN A 233 0.96 -2.30 -20.32
C GLN A 233 0.88 -2.64 -18.84
N HIS A 234 1.82 -3.48 -18.38
CA HIS A 234 1.94 -3.89 -16.99
C HIS A 234 3.30 -3.47 -16.47
N ILE A 235 3.35 -2.39 -15.71
CA ILE A 235 4.61 -1.79 -15.24
C ILE A 235 4.71 -1.97 -13.73
N LEU A 236 5.84 -2.53 -13.29
CA LEU A 236 6.23 -2.60 -11.89
C LEU A 236 7.45 -1.69 -11.68
N LEU A 237 7.31 -0.73 -10.77
CA LEU A 237 8.39 0.18 -10.39
C LEU A 237 9.13 -0.34 -9.17
N ASP A 238 10.42 -0.07 -9.13
CA ASP A 238 11.27 -0.43 -8.00
C ASP A 238 10.93 0.40 -6.76
N THR A 239 11.08 -0.24 -5.61
CA THR A 239 10.98 0.39 -4.29
C THR A 239 12.34 0.34 -3.60
N GLU A 240 12.55 1.21 -2.63
CA GLU A 240 13.77 1.25 -1.82
C GLU A 240 13.45 1.32 -0.33
N LEU A 241 14.33 0.79 0.50
CA LEU A 241 14.25 0.95 1.94
C LEU A 241 14.96 2.26 2.35
N ILE A 242 14.23 3.13 3.05
CA ILE A 242 14.78 4.34 3.65
C ILE A 242 15.02 4.07 5.12
N VAL A 243 16.27 3.82 5.47
CA VAL A 243 16.69 3.57 6.86
C VAL A 243 16.70 4.87 7.65
N ARG A 244 16.12 4.82 8.87
CA ARG A 244 16.07 5.92 9.84
C ARG A 244 16.29 5.39 11.26
N SER A 245 15.84 6.16 12.26
CA SER A 245 16.16 5.91 13.67
C SER A 245 15.23 4.90 14.37
N SER A 246 14.25 4.33 13.71
CA SER A 246 13.36 3.32 14.29
C SER A 246 13.88 1.88 14.17
N THR A 247 15.10 1.70 13.58
CA THR A 247 15.78 0.43 13.41
C THR A 247 17.27 0.52 13.72
#